data_f86c679d6905b20a9bc95c1c532a1fbc
#
_entry.id   f86c679d6905b20a9bc95c1c532a1fbc
#
_cell.length_a   1.000
_cell.length_b   1.000
_cell.length_c   1.000
_cell.angle_alpha   90.00
_cell.angle_beta   90.00
_cell.angle_gamma   90.00
#
_symmetry.space_group_name_H-M   'P 1'
#
loop_
_entity.id
_entity.type
_entity.pdbx_description
1 polymer ?
#
loop_
_entity_poly.entity_id
_entity_poly.type
_entity_poly.pdbx_seq_one_letter_code
_entity_poly.pdbx_strand_id
1 'polypeptide(L)'
;MKKILIIIIVLFTTTGCSVVMNIRKSSIDTIIDNTINSKYKLNNHMNRGFKYYLPRQLKVEKVDETNEIIKQDEYEYYLYVDLISYYNKKDLKFEKNDNIYYSRLLFKDDKLGVIDVTNDSDECFVKVTYNYATIETKVNLLDLNETISNIMIILSSINYNDAVIKNILTNESKVEDDEVVEVFDNKKNDNSSLDVEEDEYSGNEEEDYDPDVIN
;
A
#
# COMPACT_ATOMS: atom_id res chain seq x y z
N MET A 1 -6.64 -46.11 -17.37
CA MET A 1 -6.83 -44.68 -17.64
C MET A 1 -7.31 -43.89 -16.39
N LYS A 2 -8.39 -44.30 -15.68
CA LYS A 2 -8.85 -43.55 -14.48
C LYS A 2 -7.83 -43.43 -13.35
N LYS A 3 -6.99 -44.44 -13.11
CA LYS A 3 -5.94 -44.41 -12.05
C LYS A 3 -4.81 -43.44 -12.39
N ILE A 4 -4.45 -43.29 -13.66
CA ILE A 4 -3.43 -42.33 -14.15
C ILE A 4 -3.93 -40.91 -14.02
N LEU A 5 -5.22 -40.67 -14.31
CA LEU A 5 -5.83 -39.35 -14.17
C LEU A 5 -5.83 -38.87 -12.71
N ILE A 6 -6.10 -39.75 -11.76
CA ILE A 6 -6.08 -39.43 -10.33
C ILE A 6 -4.66 -39.07 -9.86
N ILE A 7 -3.64 -39.79 -10.32
CA ILE A 7 -2.22 -39.51 -9.99
C ILE A 7 -1.81 -38.13 -10.52
N ILE A 8 -2.24 -37.77 -11.74
CA ILE A 8 -1.95 -36.46 -12.34
C ILE A 8 -2.63 -35.34 -11.52
N ILE A 9 -3.88 -35.53 -11.08
CA ILE A 9 -4.60 -34.53 -10.26
C ILE A 9 -3.90 -34.34 -8.91
N VAL A 10 -3.46 -35.40 -8.25
CA VAL A 10 -2.74 -35.33 -6.97
C VAL A 10 -1.38 -34.65 -7.12
N LEU A 11 -0.67 -34.83 -8.22
CA LEU A 11 0.59 -34.13 -8.52
C LEU A 11 0.40 -32.62 -8.69
N PHE A 12 -0.71 -32.18 -9.27
CA PHE A 12 -1.01 -30.75 -9.44
C PHE A 12 -1.42 -30.03 -8.14
N THR A 13 -1.94 -30.74 -7.15
CA THR A 13 -2.37 -30.13 -5.88
C THR A 13 -1.22 -29.90 -4.90
N THR A 14 -0.06 -30.55 -5.07
CA THR A 14 1.07 -30.46 -4.13
C THR A 14 2.06 -29.33 -4.41
N THR A 15 1.98 -28.67 -5.56
CA THR A 15 2.98 -27.65 -5.96
C THR A 15 2.74 -26.25 -5.34
N GLY A 16 1.54 -25.96 -4.86
CA GLY A 16 1.20 -24.65 -4.33
C GLY A 16 1.85 -24.32 -2.95
N CYS A 17 2.03 -25.33 -2.08
CA CYS A 17 2.54 -25.10 -0.73
C CYS A 17 4.03 -24.76 -0.65
N SER A 18 4.85 -25.13 -1.63
CA SER A 18 6.30 -24.95 -1.58
C SER A 18 6.73 -23.48 -1.77
N VAL A 19 5.97 -22.71 -2.53
CA VAL A 19 6.29 -21.29 -2.85
C VAL A 19 6.11 -20.42 -1.60
N VAL A 20 5.01 -20.55 -0.89
CA VAL A 20 4.73 -19.79 0.34
C VAL A 20 5.75 -20.11 1.44
N MET A 21 6.11 -21.38 1.61
CA MET A 21 7.14 -21.78 2.58
C MET A 21 8.53 -21.23 2.23
N ASN A 22 8.85 -21.08 0.95
CA ASN A 22 10.12 -20.51 0.53
C ASN A 22 10.16 -18.98 0.81
N ILE A 23 9.08 -18.26 0.59
CA ILE A 23 8.98 -16.82 0.91
C ILE A 23 9.17 -16.60 2.42
N ARG A 24 8.48 -17.36 3.26
CA ARG A 24 8.60 -17.25 4.73
C ARG A 24 10.02 -17.51 5.26
N LYS A 25 10.84 -18.27 4.54
CA LYS A 25 12.24 -18.59 4.90
C LYS A 25 13.27 -17.69 4.25
N SER A 26 12.89 -16.91 3.23
CA SER A 26 13.79 -16.02 2.54
C SER A 26 14.12 -14.80 3.41
N SER A 27 15.31 -14.25 3.23
CA SER A 27 15.60 -12.94 3.83
C SER A 27 14.80 -11.84 3.13
N ILE A 28 14.48 -10.78 3.85
CA ILE A 28 13.80 -9.59 3.29
C ILE A 28 14.57 -9.07 2.07
N ASP A 29 15.89 -8.98 2.16
CA ASP A 29 16.76 -8.56 1.04
C ASP A 29 16.54 -9.40 -0.22
N THR A 30 16.49 -10.72 -0.07
CA THR A 30 16.27 -11.64 -1.18
C THR A 30 14.89 -11.42 -1.83
N ILE A 31 13.86 -11.18 -1.03
CA ILE A 31 12.50 -10.91 -1.53
C ILE A 31 12.50 -9.62 -2.35
N ILE A 32 13.08 -8.56 -1.80
CA ILE A 32 13.17 -7.25 -2.46
C ILE A 32 13.93 -7.37 -3.78
N ASP A 33 15.12 -7.96 -3.77
CA ASP A 33 15.97 -8.06 -4.94
C ASP A 33 15.31 -8.87 -6.06
N ASN A 34 14.69 -9.98 -5.73
CA ASN A 34 13.96 -10.80 -6.71
C ASN A 34 12.79 -10.05 -7.33
N THR A 35 12.05 -9.27 -6.52
CA THR A 35 10.87 -8.56 -6.99
C THR A 35 11.24 -7.34 -7.83
N ILE A 36 12.18 -6.51 -7.38
CA ILE A 36 12.63 -5.32 -8.11
C ILE A 36 13.26 -5.72 -9.44
N ASN A 37 14.08 -6.78 -9.46
CA ASN A 37 14.78 -7.24 -10.65
C ASN A 37 13.94 -8.12 -11.59
N SER A 38 12.70 -8.42 -11.23
CA SER A 38 11.79 -9.17 -12.09
C SER A 38 11.60 -8.45 -13.43
N LYS A 39 11.80 -9.19 -14.52
CA LYS A 39 11.63 -8.68 -15.90
C LYS A 39 10.16 -8.55 -16.30
N TYR A 40 9.28 -9.33 -15.68
CA TYR A 40 7.87 -9.40 -16.03
C TYR A 40 7.06 -8.55 -15.05
N LYS A 41 6.47 -7.48 -15.57
CA LYS A 41 5.58 -6.60 -14.82
C LYS A 41 4.19 -6.69 -15.44
N LEU A 42 3.37 -7.58 -14.90
CA LEU A 42 1.97 -7.73 -15.30
C LEU A 42 1.14 -6.63 -14.62
N ASN A 43 0.00 -6.31 -15.22
CA ASN A 43 -0.99 -5.43 -14.60
C ASN A 43 -2.36 -6.08 -14.77
N ASN A 44 -3.09 -6.25 -13.69
CA ASN A 44 -4.44 -6.82 -13.65
C ASN A 44 -5.45 -5.92 -12.91
N HIS A 45 -4.95 -4.82 -12.36
CA HIS A 45 -5.76 -3.79 -11.71
C HIS A 45 -5.42 -2.41 -12.27
N MET A 46 -6.42 -1.54 -12.38
CA MET A 46 -6.28 -0.19 -12.91
C MET A 46 -7.10 0.77 -12.06
N ASN A 47 -6.47 1.89 -11.69
CA ASN A 47 -7.10 3.03 -11.06
C ASN A 47 -6.90 4.30 -11.93
N ARG A 48 -7.39 5.43 -11.47
CA ARG A 48 -7.30 6.72 -12.14
C ARG A 48 -5.83 7.18 -12.28
N GLY A 49 -5.28 7.09 -13.47
CA GLY A 49 -3.91 7.55 -13.80
C GLY A 49 -2.81 6.50 -13.64
N PHE A 50 -3.07 5.32 -13.10
CA PHE A 50 -2.07 4.25 -12.97
C PHE A 50 -2.68 2.86 -13.04
N LYS A 51 -1.83 1.85 -13.23
CA LYS A 51 -2.19 0.44 -13.20
C LYS A 51 -1.07 -0.35 -12.53
N TYR A 52 -1.42 -1.49 -11.92
CA TYR A 52 -0.46 -2.37 -11.25
C TYR A 52 -0.93 -3.82 -11.25
N TYR A 53 -0.08 -4.72 -10.76
CA TYR A 53 -0.45 -6.11 -10.52
C TYR A 53 -0.89 -6.29 -9.07
N LEU A 54 -2.15 -6.67 -8.89
CA LEU A 54 -2.71 -7.06 -7.60
C LEU A 54 -2.56 -8.58 -7.43
N PRO A 55 -1.78 -9.07 -6.43
CA PRO A 55 -1.69 -10.49 -6.12
C PRO A 55 -3.06 -11.14 -5.88
N ARG A 56 -3.22 -12.41 -6.24
CA ARG A 56 -4.53 -13.08 -6.27
C ARG A 56 -5.24 -13.17 -4.92
N GLN A 57 -4.47 -13.22 -3.84
CA GLN A 57 -5.00 -13.29 -2.47
C GLN A 57 -5.45 -11.93 -1.92
N LEU A 58 -5.13 -10.83 -2.59
CA LEU A 58 -5.51 -9.48 -2.21
C LEU A 58 -6.74 -9.01 -2.98
N LYS A 59 -7.54 -8.16 -2.33
CA LYS A 59 -8.71 -7.53 -2.95
C LYS A 59 -8.72 -6.05 -2.62
N VAL A 60 -9.06 -5.20 -3.59
CA VAL A 60 -9.33 -3.79 -3.31
C VAL A 60 -10.70 -3.71 -2.65
N GLU A 61 -10.75 -3.15 -1.44
CA GLU A 61 -11.96 -2.96 -0.66
C GLU A 61 -12.55 -1.56 -0.84
N LYS A 62 -11.68 -0.55 -0.87
CA LYS A 62 -12.08 0.84 -1.04
C LYS A 62 -11.15 1.55 -2.01
N VAL A 63 -11.71 2.43 -2.82
CA VAL A 63 -10.97 3.35 -3.70
C VAL A 63 -11.43 4.76 -3.38
N ASP A 64 -10.47 5.66 -3.16
CA ASP A 64 -10.72 7.07 -2.95
C ASP A 64 -9.70 7.86 -3.78
N GLU A 65 -10.16 8.37 -4.92
CA GLU A 65 -9.32 8.99 -5.94
C GLU A 65 -8.14 8.12 -6.37
N THR A 66 -6.94 8.42 -5.86
CA THR A 66 -5.70 7.69 -6.16
C THR A 66 -5.27 6.76 -5.02
N ASN A 67 -6.02 6.78 -3.90
CA ASN A 67 -5.74 5.96 -2.73
C ASN A 67 -6.60 4.71 -2.72
N GLU A 68 -6.08 3.62 -2.22
CA GLU A 68 -6.80 2.35 -2.16
C GLU A 68 -6.55 1.64 -0.83
N ILE A 69 -7.60 1.08 -0.26
CA ILE A 69 -7.49 0.10 0.82
C ILE A 69 -7.57 -1.28 0.18
N ILE A 70 -6.49 -2.03 0.31
CA ILE A 70 -6.36 -3.39 -0.19
C ILE A 70 -6.38 -4.34 1.01
N LYS A 71 -7.11 -5.43 0.93
CA LYS A 71 -7.30 -6.38 2.02
C LYS A 71 -6.81 -7.78 1.69
N GLN A 72 -6.19 -8.42 2.66
CA GLN A 72 -5.82 -9.82 2.67
C GLN A 72 -6.15 -10.40 4.05
N ASP A 73 -7.14 -11.28 4.13
CA ASP A 73 -7.65 -11.84 5.38
C ASP A 73 -8.01 -10.73 6.40
N GLU A 74 -7.33 -10.64 7.53
CA GLU A 74 -7.48 -9.59 8.53
C GLU A 74 -6.60 -8.36 8.29
N TYR A 75 -5.66 -8.40 7.34
CA TYR A 75 -4.72 -7.31 7.11
C TYR A 75 -5.22 -6.31 6.06
N GLU A 76 -5.03 -5.04 6.35
CA GLU A 76 -5.31 -3.92 5.46
C GLU A 76 -4.00 -3.27 5.00
N TYR A 77 -3.90 -3.02 3.70
CA TYR A 77 -2.79 -2.34 3.04
C TYR A 77 -3.30 -1.01 2.51
N TYR A 78 -2.75 0.07 2.99
CA TYR A 78 -3.11 1.42 2.59
C TYR A 78 -2.17 1.87 1.47
N LEU A 79 -2.68 1.87 0.24
CA LEU A 79 -1.94 2.34 -0.93
C LEU A 79 -2.24 3.81 -1.18
N TYR A 80 -1.21 4.63 -1.17
CA TYR A 80 -1.22 6.03 -1.56
C TYR A 80 -0.35 6.22 -2.81
N VAL A 81 -0.83 6.97 -3.82
CA VAL A 81 -0.09 7.24 -5.06
C VAL A 81 -0.03 8.73 -5.33
N ASP A 82 1.19 9.30 -5.25
CA ASP A 82 1.44 10.72 -5.48
C ASP A 82 1.62 11.03 -6.97
N LEU A 83 0.50 11.26 -7.66
CA LEU A 83 0.48 11.59 -9.09
C LEU A 83 1.10 12.96 -9.37
N ILE A 84 0.99 13.91 -8.44
CA ILE A 84 1.52 15.27 -8.60
C ILE A 84 3.05 15.23 -8.61
N SER A 85 3.65 14.59 -7.61
CA SER A 85 5.11 14.44 -7.54
C SER A 85 5.66 13.61 -8.70
N TYR A 86 4.94 12.55 -9.11
CA TYR A 86 5.31 11.76 -10.28
C TYR A 86 5.31 12.61 -11.57
N TYR A 87 4.23 13.35 -11.83
CA TYR A 87 4.09 14.13 -13.05
C TYR A 87 5.12 15.27 -13.14
N ASN A 88 5.39 15.94 -12.02
CA ASN A 88 6.37 17.01 -11.92
C ASN A 88 7.82 16.51 -11.79
N LYS A 89 8.05 15.19 -11.82
CA LYS A 89 9.38 14.59 -11.66
C LYS A 89 10.11 15.09 -10.41
N LYS A 90 9.36 15.24 -9.30
CA LYS A 90 9.92 15.73 -8.05
C LYS A 90 11.05 14.81 -7.57
N ASP A 91 12.18 15.43 -7.20
CA ASP A 91 13.31 14.68 -6.64
C ASP A 91 12.92 14.02 -5.33
N LEU A 92 13.00 12.69 -5.31
CA LEU A 92 12.78 11.89 -4.11
C LEU A 92 14.10 11.77 -3.33
N LYS A 93 14.02 12.02 -2.03
CA LYS A 93 15.16 11.85 -1.11
C LYS A 93 14.73 10.96 0.02
N PHE A 94 15.45 9.87 0.20
CA PHE A 94 15.21 8.91 1.27
C PHE A 94 16.47 8.70 2.09
N GLU A 95 16.30 8.50 3.37
CA GLU A 95 17.36 8.16 4.30
C GLU A 95 17.04 6.81 4.95
N LYS A 96 18.07 6.01 5.17
CA LYS A 96 17.95 4.75 5.91
C LYS A 96 17.80 5.06 7.39
N ASN A 97 16.89 4.41 8.06
CA ASN A 97 16.72 4.50 9.51
C ASN A 97 17.40 3.30 10.19
N ASP A 98 18.55 3.52 10.80
CA ASP A 98 19.30 2.45 11.47
C ASP A 98 18.77 2.11 12.88
N ASN A 99 17.75 2.83 13.38
CA ASN A 99 17.19 2.65 14.71
C ASN A 99 15.91 1.78 14.74
N ILE A 100 15.52 1.19 13.62
CA ILE A 100 14.33 0.34 13.51
C ILE A 100 14.71 -1.11 13.19
N TYR A 101 13.73 -2.01 13.21
CA TYR A 101 13.92 -3.44 12.97
C TYR A 101 14.60 -3.73 11.61
N TYR A 102 14.15 -3.06 10.55
CA TYR A 102 14.73 -3.17 9.22
C TYR A 102 14.50 -1.90 8.42
N SER A 103 15.54 -1.39 7.77
CA SER A 103 15.44 -0.28 6.83
C SER A 103 16.39 -0.49 5.65
N ARG A 104 15.91 -0.24 4.44
CA ARG A 104 16.71 -0.36 3.22
C ARG A 104 16.28 0.63 2.16
N LEU A 105 17.26 1.29 1.53
CA LEU A 105 17.01 2.10 0.33
C LEU A 105 16.78 1.18 -0.88
N LEU A 106 15.79 1.54 -1.69
CA LEU A 106 15.39 0.84 -2.89
C LEU A 106 15.82 1.66 -4.11
N PHE A 107 16.50 1.00 -5.02
CA PHE A 107 16.96 1.64 -6.25
C PHE A 107 16.89 0.67 -7.43
N LYS A 108 16.29 1.11 -8.54
CA LYS A 108 16.31 0.38 -9.81
C LYS A 108 16.04 1.34 -10.95
N ASP A 109 16.99 1.42 -11.89
CA ASP A 109 16.95 2.37 -13.00
C ASP A 109 16.79 3.82 -12.50
N ASP A 110 15.68 4.49 -12.81
CA ASP A 110 15.33 5.85 -12.36
C ASP A 110 14.38 5.87 -11.15
N LYS A 111 14.03 4.70 -10.59
CA LYS A 111 13.08 4.56 -9.49
C LYS A 111 13.79 4.46 -8.16
N LEU A 112 13.36 5.28 -7.23
CA LEU A 112 13.89 5.37 -5.87
C LEU A 112 12.81 5.03 -4.84
N GLY A 113 13.26 4.59 -3.68
CA GLY A 113 12.36 4.33 -2.57
C GLY A 113 13.08 3.94 -1.28
N VAL A 114 12.29 3.61 -0.28
CA VAL A 114 12.73 3.10 1.02
C VAL A 114 11.70 2.10 1.54
N ILE A 115 12.18 1.09 2.20
CA ILE A 115 11.38 0.21 3.05
C ILE A 115 11.82 0.38 4.48
N ASP A 116 10.86 0.59 5.36
CA ASP A 116 11.04 0.66 6.80
C ASP A 116 10.09 -0.33 7.48
N VAL A 117 10.64 -1.09 8.42
CA VAL A 117 9.88 -2.02 9.26
C VAL A 117 10.20 -1.71 10.71
N THR A 118 9.19 -1.35 11.48
CA THR A 118 9.30 -1.30 12.94
C THR A 118 8.66 -2.55 13.52
N ASN A 119 9.19 -3.03 14.64
CA ASN A 119 8.66 -4.20 15.34
C ASN A 119 8.27 -3.78 16.74
N ASP A 120 7.03 -4.06 17.12
CA ASP A 120 6.52 -3.93 18.47
C ASP A 120 5.99 -5.30 18.92
N SER A 121 6.83 -6.03 19.66
CA SER A 121 6.54 -7.39 20.14
C SER A 121 6.27 -8.39 18.99
N ASP A 122 5.02 -8.76 18.78
CA ASP A 122 4.61 -9.74 17.75
C ASP A 122 4.08 -9.08 16.48
N GLU A 123 3.88 -7.77 16.49
CA GLU A 123 3.38 -6.98 15.35
C GLU A 123 4.49 -6.18 14.70
N CYS A 124 4.44 -6.10 13.38
CA CYS A 124 5.30 -5.25 12.56
C CYS A 124 4.48 -4.20 11.85
N PHE A 125 4.90 -2.94 11.95
CA PHE A 125 4.46 -1.91 11.04
C PHE A 125 5.41 -1.84 9.86
N VAL A 126 4.87 -1.95 8.65
CA VAL A 126 5.62 -1.96 7.40
C VAL A 126 5.21 -0.76 6.57
N LYS A 127 6.18 0.08 6.24
CA LYS A 127 6.03 1.21 5.31
C LYS A 127 7.00 1.06 4.17
N VAL A 128 6.50 1.05 2.96
CA VAL A 128 7.33 1.00 1.75
C VAL A 128 6.91 2.10 0.81
N THR A 129 7.84 2.99 0.52
CA THR A 129 7.69 3.99 -0.54
C THR A 129 8.57 3.59 -1.71
N TYR A 130 8.03 3.53 -2.92
CA TYR A 130 8.78 3.25 -4.13
C TYR A 130 8.11 3.87 -5.35
N ASN A 131 8.89 4.61 -6.14
CA ASN A 131 8.41 5.19 -7.40
C ASN A 131 7.12 6.02 -7.25
N TYR A 132 7.09 6.99 -6.31
CA TYR A 132 5.97 7.88 -6.00
C TYR A 132 4.71 7.20 -5.46
N ALA A 133 4.82 5.97 -4.98
CA ALA A 133 3.72 5.29 -4.31
C ALA A 133 4.18 4.73 -2.96
N THR A 134 3.28 4.72 -1.99
CA THR A 134 3.53 4.23 -0.63
C THR A 134 2.48 3.19 -0.28
N ILE A 135 2.90 2.11 0.36
CA ILE A 135 2.00 1.17 1.04
C ILE A 135 2.42 1.08 2.50
N GLU A 136 1.42 1.15 3.37
CA GLU A 136 1.56 0.96 4.81
C GLU A 136 0.62 -0.14 5.29
N THR A 137 1.07 -0.93 6.27
CA THR A 137 0.25 -1.98 6.88
C THR A 137 0.82 -2.42 8.22
N LYS A 138 -0.04 -2.98 9.09
CA LYS A 138 0.35 -3.72 10.30
C LYS A 138 0.11 -5.20 10.09
N VAL A 139 1.08 -6.03 10.47
CA VAL A 139 1.00 -7.48 10.29
C VAL A 139 1.75 -8.20 11.40
N ASN A 140 1.39 -9.46 11.64
CA ASN A 140 2.16 -10.32 12.52
C ASN A 140 3.57 -10.59 11.96
N LEU A 141 4.56 -10.71 12.83
CA LEU A 141 5.95 -11.01 12.45
C LEU A 141 6.08 -12.28 11.59
N LEU A 142 5.20 -13.26 11.79
CA LEU A 142 5.20 -14.50 11.00
C LEU A 142 4.81 -14.30 9.53
N ASP A 143 4.02 -13.26 9.25
CA ASP A 143 3.52 -12.95 7.91
C ASP A 143 4.30 -11.83 7.22
N LEU A 144 5.29 -11.24 7.93
CA LEU A 144 6.09 -10.12 7.45
C LEU A 144 6.68 -10.34 6.06
N ASN A 145 7.30 -11.48 5.81
CA ASN A 145 7.95 -11.76 4.54
C ASN A 145 6.96 -11.87 3.37
N GLU A 146 5.78 -12.45 3.61
CA GLU A 146 4.71 -12.52 2.62
C GLU A 146 4.15 -11.14 2.34
N THR A 147 3.93 -10.35 3.37
CA THR A 147 3.50 -8.96 3.29
C THR A 147 4.47 -8.12 2.48
N ILE A 148 5.76 -8.16 2.78
CA ILE A 148 6.79 -7.44 2.02
C ILE A 148 6.80 -7.89 0.55
N SER A 149 6.67 -9.18 0.30
CA SER A 149 6.58 -9.71 -1.07
C SER A 149 5.39 -9.12 -1.83
N ASN A 150 4.21 -9.09 -1.21
CA ASN A 150 2.99 -8.52 -1.81
C ASN A 150 3.14 -7.03 -2.09
N ILE A 151 3.61 -6.26 -1.11
CA ILE A 151 3.87 -4.82 -1.25
C ILE A 151 4.84 -4.56 -2.40
N MET A 152 5.97 -5.26 -2.42
CA MET A 152 6.99 -5.06 -3.46
C MET A 152 6.49 -5.45 -4.86
N ILE A 153 5.64 -6.48 -4.98
CA ILE A 153 4.99 -6.85 -6.25
C ILE A 153 4.08 -5.71 -6.72
N ILE A 154 3.24 -5.17 -5.84
CA ILE A 154 2.34 -4.05 -6.16
C ILE A 154 3.17 -2.84 -6.61
N LEU A 155 4.00 -2.30 -5.73
CA LEU A 155 4.73 -1.06 -5.98
C LEU A 155 5.69 -1.14 -7.18
N SER A 156 6.38 -2.27 -7.34
CA SER A 156 7.31 -2.44 -8.48
C SER A 156 6.61 -2.59 -9.82
N SER A 157 5.34 -2.96 -9.83
CA SER A 157 4.52 -3.13 -11.04
C SER A 157 3.73 -1.88 -11.43
N ILE A 158 3.74 -0.83 -10.60
CA ILE A 158 3.03 0.41 -10.92
C ILE A 158 3.55 1.01 -12.23
N ASN A 159 2.59 1.30 -13.10
CA ASN A 159 2.80 1.91 -14.39
C ASN A 159 1.83 3.09 -14.56
N TYR A 160 2.37 4.28 -14.68
CA TYR A 160 1.63 5.52 -14.77
C TYR A 160 1.16 5.82 -16.19
N ASN A 161 0.04 6.54 -16.32
CA ASN A 161 -0.49 7.01 -17.60
C ASN A 161 -0.43 8.54 -17.65
N ASP A 162 0.63 9.08 -18.24
CA ASP A 162 0.91 10.52 -18.30
C ASP A 162 -0.23 11.33 -18.91
N ALA A 163 -0.92 10.80 -19.93
CA ALA A 163 -2.03 11.50 -20.57
C ALA A 163 -3.24 11.63 -19.63
N VAL A 164 -3.56 10.58 -18.89
CA VAL A 164 -4.65 10.61 -17.91
C VAL A 164 -4.29 11.50 -16.75
N ILE A 165 -3.07 11.39 -16.21
CA ILE A 165 -2.59 12.22 -15.09
C ILE A 165 -2.63 13.69 -15.46
N LYS A 166 -2.12 14.05 -16.65
CA LYS A 166 -2.20 15.43 -17.14
C LYS A 166 -3.63 15.96 -17.16
N ASN A 167 -4.59 15.15 -17.63
CA ASN A 167 -6.00 15.56 -17.66
C ASN A 167 -6.58 15.74 -16.25
N ILE A 168 -6.22 14.88 -15.29
CA ILE A 168 -6.62 15.03 -13.90
C ILE A 168 -6.13 16.36 -13.35
N LEU A 169 -4.82 16.61 -13.40
CA LEU A 169 -4.20 17.82 -12.85
C LEU A 169 -4.69 19.10 -13.53
N THR A 170 -4.99 19.06 -14.84
CA THR A 170 -5.50 20.23 -15.57
C THR A 170 -6.95 20.54 -15.22
N ASN A 171 -7.76 19.54 -14.91
CA ASN A 171 -9.16 19.72 -14.53
C ASN A 171 -9.29 20.13 -13.05
N GLU A 172 -8.44 19.63 -12.17
CA GLU A 172 -8.39 20.03 -10.76
C GLU A 172 -7.91 21.48 -10.57
N SER A 173 -6.99 21.95 -11.41
CA SER A 173 -6.57 23.36 -11.38
C SER A 173 -7.63 24.36 -11.85
N LYS A 174 -8.77 23.90 -12.34
CA LYS A 174 -9.92 24.74 -12.72
C LYS A 174 -11.00 24.80 -11.63
N VAL A 175 -10.91 23.95 -10.62
CA VAL A 175 -11.69 24.03 -9.40
C VAL A 175 -10.84 24.79 -8.42
N GLU A 176 -11.25 26.03 -8.12
CA GLU A 176 -10.58 26.99 -7.23
C GLU A 176 -10.21 26.32 -5.89
N ASP A 177 -8.97 26.60 -5.44
CA ASP A 177 -8.47 26.62 -4.04
C ASP A 177 -9.21 25.77 -2.98
N ASP A 178 -9.69 24.60 -3.30
CA ASP A 178 -10.12 23.65 -2.30
C ASP A 178 -8.91 22.82 -1.86
N GLU A 179 -8.64 22.89 -0.58
CA GLU A 179 -7.60 22.16 0.14
C GLU A 179 -7.53 20.71 -0.36
N VAL A 180 -6.34 20.29 -0.78
CA VAL A 180 -6.05 18.88 -1.03
C VAL A 180 -6.28 18.15 0.28
N VAL A 181 -7.44 17.55 0.43
CA VAL A 181 -7.72 16.68 1.56
C VAL A 181 -6.86 15.44 1.33
N GLU A 182 -5.73 15.36 2.01
CA GLU A 182 -4.97 14.14 2.13
C GLU A 182 -5.85 13.14 2.89
N VAL A 183 -6.43 12.18 2.18
CA VAL A 183 -7.33 11.16 2.75
C VAL A 183 -6.61 10.31 3.79
N PHE A 184 -5.29 10.20 3.67
CA PHE A 184 -4.41 9.65 4.68
C PHE A 184 -3.56 10.80 5.20
N ASP A 185 -3.97 11.36 6.33
CA ASP A 185 -3.26 12.45 7.00
C ASP A 185 -1.84 12.00 7.33
N ASN A 186 -0.88 12.43 6.50
CA ASN A 186 0.54 12.27 6.77
C ASN A 186 0.92 13.20 7.94
N LYS A 187 0.30 13.01 9.10
CA LYS A 187 0.81 13.64 10.31
C LYS A 187 2.26 13.20 10.44
N LYS A 188 3.16 14.16 10.30
CA LYS A 188 4.56 14.06 10.70
C LYS A 188 4.67 13.88 12.23
N ASN A 189 4.09 12.82 12.72
CA ASN A 189 4.38 12.30 14.03
C ASN A 189 5.11 10.99 13.81
N ASP A 190 6.13 10.73 14.59
CA ASP A 190 7.01 9.57 14.55
C ASP A 190 6.29 8.22 14.70
N ASN A 191 4.96 8.20 14.60
CA ASN A 191 4.10 7.05 14.73
C ASN A 191 3.18 6.95 13.50
N SER A 192 2.98 5.77 13.03
CA SER A 192 2.27 5.25 11.89
C SER A 192 1.06 6.05 11.37
N SER A 193 0.88 6.12 10.05
CA SER A 193 -0.35 6.61 9.39
C SER A 193 -1.57 5.70 9.62
N LEU A 194 -1.41 4.63 10.43
CA LEU A 194 -2.52 3.76 10.84
C LEU A 194 -3.21 4.23 12.13
N ASP A 195 -2.75 5.33 12.77
CA ASP A 195 -3.51 5.96 13.86
C ASP A 195 -4.73 6.66 13.25
N VAL A 196 -5.77 5.89 13.01
CA VAL A 196 -7.12 6.41 12.75
C VAL A 196 -7.58 7.02 14.06
N GLU A 197 -7.66 8.35 14.14
CA GLU A 197 -8.38 9.00 15.23
C GLU A 197 -9.81 8.48 15.18
N GLU A 198 -10.22 7.74 16.20
CA GLU A 198 -11.63 7.56 16.49
C GLU A 198 -12.19 8.97 16.73
N ASP A 199 -12.94 9.49 15.77
CA ASP A 199 -13.74 10.69 15.98
C ASP A 199 -14.66 10.41 17.17
N GLU A 200 -14.27 10.85 18.37
CA GLU A 200 -15.19 11.01 19.47
C GLU A 200 -16.26 12.00 19.01
N TYR A 201 -17.36 11.45 18.57
CA TYR A 201 -18.60 12.18 18.38
C TYR A 201 -19.10 12.65 19.75
N SER A 202 -18.48 13.69 20.29
CA SER A 202 -19.03 14.44 21.42
C SER A 202 -20.14 15.33 20.87
N GLY A 203 -21.30 14.75 20.76
CA GLY A 203 -22.53 15.50 20.57
C GLY A 203 -22.77 16.36 21.80
N ASN A 204 -22.30 17.58 21.78
CA ASN A 204 -22.83 18.64 22.65
C ASN A 204 -24.16 19.07 22.03
N GLU A 205 -25.21 18.37 22.40
CA GLU A 205 -26.57 18.95 22.39
C GLU A 205 -26.60 20.04 23.44
N GLU A 206 -26.25 21.27 23.09
CA GLU A 206 -26.70 22.43 23.80
C GLU A 206 -28.19 22.62 23.46
N GLU A 207 -29.05 22.13 24.37
CA GLU A 207 -30.46 22.55 24.42
C GLU A 207 -30.46 24.04 24.77
N ASP A 208 -30.67 24.86 23.72
CA ASP A 208 -31.04 26.25 23.88
C ASP A 208 -32.46 26.31 24.49
N TYR A 209 -32.52 26.41 25.79
CA TYR A 209 -33.73 26.63 26.54
C TYR A 209 -34.11 28.12 26.42
N ASP A 210 -35.06 28.42 25.56
CA ASP A 210 -35.66 29.74 25.42
C ASP A 210 -36.77 29.90 26.50
N PRO A 211 -36.62 30.79 27.51
CA PRO A 211 -37.55 30.92 28.62
C PRO A 211 -38.72 31.89 28.37
N ASP A 212 -38.96 32.42 27.16
CA ASP A 212 -39.97 33.45 26.92
C ASP A 212 -41.09 33.01 25.96
N VAL A 213 -41.93 32.05 26.39
CA VAL A 213 -43.29 31.97 25.89
C VAL A 213 -44.26 31.79 27.06
N ILE A 214 -44.69 32.91 27.65
CA ILE A 214 -45.89 33.02 28.44
C ILE A 214 -46.98 33.61 27.54
N ASN A 215 -47.97 32.81 27.26
CA ASN A 215 -49.43 33.05 27.16
C ASN A 215 -50.05 32.04 26.20
#